data_3863163d2cf66dbddb399dd0c9e4d7f4
#
_entry.id   3863163d2cf66dbddb399dd0c9e4d7f4
#
_cell.length_a   1.000
_cell.length_b   1.000
_cell.length_c   1.000
_cell.angle_alpha   90.00
_cell.angle_beta   90.00
_cell.angle_gamma   90.00
#
_symmetry.space_group_name_H-M   'P 1'
#
loop_
_entity.id
_entity.type
_entity.pdbx_description
1 polymer ?
#
loop_
_entity_poly.entity_id
_entity_poly.type
_entity_poly.pdbx_seq_one_letter_code
_entity_poly.pdbx_strand_id
1 'polypeptide(L)'
;KRYHLDARTGTDAARAGLGITLVTTGTAWVDLVEFFDISPSITSTPSPHGDLRVTMESFVRDAELRYVVGGRVRPDSPLYTGLVDVSKSTSVSAGLFRDGQALSTATLALHDHDAVGRFVDLAEEPSPRYPGNGARTLTDAVLGGKQFTDPAWLGFEGTDFLAVVDLGEAITIDAVTARFFHNSSSWIWLPRRLQIEVSADGEDFIPFGSATHDIDDRTTGSFARELVADGDLVIARYVRVYAEGIRQCPDWHPGAGGPAWIFIDEIRVNPQ
;
A
#
# COMPACT_ATOMS: atom_id res chain seq x y z
N LYS A 1 -1.14 -43.98 -5.20
CA LYS A 1 0.07 -43.27 -4.72
C LYS A 1 -0.19 -41.77 -4.91
N ARG A 2 0.01 -40.97 -3.88
CA ARG A 2 -0.13 -39.50 -3.94
C ARG A 2 1.26 -38.95 -4.27
N TYR A 3 1.36 -38.10 -5.28
CA TYR A 3 2.59 -37.45 -5.66
C TYR A 3 2.43 -35.94 -5.35
N HIS A 4 3.47 -35.34 -4.79
CA HIS A 4 3.58 -33.89 -4.63
C HIS A 4 4.60 -33.38 -5.64
N LEU A 5 4.24 -32.37 -6.39
CA LEU A 5 5.13 -31.76 -7.36
C LEU A 5 5.22 -30.27 -7.04
N ASP A 6 6.41 -29.82 -6.70
CA ASP A 6 6.70 -28.38 -6.55
C ASP A 6 7.30 -27.88 -7.87
N ALA A 7 6.60 -26.97 -8.53
CA ALA A 7 7.11 -26.29 -9.72
C ALA A 7 7.20 -24.79 -9.45
N ARG A 8 8.24 -24.12 -9.96
CA ARG A 8 8.42 -22.69 -9.82
C ARG A 8 8.11 -21.99 -11.13
N THR A 9 7.37 -20.89 -11.04
CA THR A 9 7.23 -19.93 -12.14
C THR A 9 8.09 -18.70 -11.83
N GLY A 10 8.52 -17.96 -12.86
CA GLY A 10 9.13 -16.64 -12.65
C GLY A 10 8.13 -15.65 -12.05
N THR A 11 8.62 -14.62 -11.41
CA THR A 11 7.81 -13.56 -10.76
C THR A 11 6.83 -12.87 -11.71
N ASP A 12 7.08 -12.94 -13.03
CA ASP A 12 6.25 -12.30 -14.06
C ASP A 12 5.39 -13.31 -14.85
N ALA A 13 5.30 -14.55 -14.38
CA ALA A 13 4.56 -15.60 -15.10
C ALA A 13 3.05 -15.34 -15.00
N ALA A 14 2.43 -14.92 -16.10
CA ALA A 14 0.99 -14.75 -16.22
C ALA A 14 0.23 -16.09 -16.39
N ARG A 15 0.94 -17.19 -16.64
CA ARG A 15 0.36 -18.53 -16.83
C ARG A 15 1.33 -19.60 -16.33
N ALA A 16 0.79 -20.61 -15.64
CA ALA A 16 1.48 -21.85 -15.33
C ALA A 16 0.73 -23.03 -15.96
N GLY A 17 1.47 -23.99 -16.50
CA GLY A 17 0.90 -25.19 -17.08
C GLY A 17 1.46 -26.44 -16.40
N LEU A 18 0.60 -27.40 -16.07
CA LEU A 18 0.98 -28.72 -15.58
C LEU A 18 0.65 -29.75 -16.65
N GLY A 19 1.67 -30.51 -17.06
CA GLY A 19 1.52 -31.66 -17.95
C GLY A 19 1.78 -32.98 -17.22
N ILE A 20 0.90 -33.97 -17.40
CA ILE A 20 1.11 -35.34 -16.92
C ILE A 20 1.31 -36.26 -18.11
N THR A 21 2.47 -36.92 -18.17
CA THR A 21 2.80 -37.88 -19.23
C THR A 21 2.88 -39.26 -18.61
N LEU A 22 2.13 -40.21 -19.19
CA LEU A 22 2.27 -41.65 -18.92
C LEU A 22 3.32 -42.25 -19.86
N VAL A 23 4.36 -42.81 -19.29
CA VAL A 23 5.46 -43.45 -20.07
C VAL A 23 5.19 -44.90 -20.38
N THR A 24 4.16 -45.48 -19.73
CA THR A 24 3.72 -46.87 -19.95
C THR A 24 2.20 -46.91 -20.12
N THR A 25 1.65 -48.07 -20.49
CA THR A 25 0.20 -48.26 -20.56
C THR A 25 -0.43 -48.16 -19.17
N GLY A 26 -1.46 -47.33 -19.05
CA GLY A 26 -2.19 -47.12 -17.80
C GLY A 26 -3.12 -45.92 -17.88
N THR A 27 -3.81 -45.65 -16.78
CA THR A 27 -4.68 -44.49 -16.63
C THR A 27 -4.21 -43.63 -15.45
N ALA A 28 -4.06 -42.32 -15.66
CA ALA A 28 -3.81 -41.36 -14.59
C ALA A 28 -5.07 -40.50 -14.37
N TRP A 29 -5.42 -40.34 -13.13
CA TRP A 29 -6.50 -39.44 -12.71
C TRP A 29 -5.88 -38.26 -12.00
N VAL A 30 -6.28 -37.04 -12.39
CA VAL A 30 -5.93 -35.79 -11.72
C VAL A 30 -7.22 -35.27 -11.11
N ASP A 31 -7.26 -35.21 -9.79
CA ASP A 31 -8.45 -34.84 -9.05
C ASP A 31 -8.48 -33.34 -8.76
N LEU A 32 -7.35 -32.78 -8.29
CA LEU A 32 -7.22 -31.38 -7.94
C LEU A 32 -5.83 -30.85 -8.29
N VAL A 33 -5.79 -29.69 -8.95
CA VAL A 33 -4.57 -28.90 -9.15
C VAL A 33 -4.80 -27.52 -8.56
N GLU A 34 -4.04 -27.18 -7.55
CA GLU A 34 -4.09 -25.87 -6.88
C GLU A 34 -2.75 -25.16 -7.02
N PHE A 35 -2.82 -23.86 -7.30
CA PHE A 35 -1.65 -22.98 -7.32
C PHE A 35 -1.75 -21.99 -6.17
N PHE A 36 -0.72 -21.93 -5.35
CA PHE A 36 -0.64 -21.02 -4.23
C PHE A 36 0.55 -20.09 -4.42
N ASP A 37 0.37 -18.82 -4.04
CA ASP A 37 1.51 -17.95 -3.80
C ASP A 37 2.18 -18.41 -2.51
N ILE A 38 3.44 -18.82 -2.62
CA ILE A 38 4.26 -19.27 -1.47
C ILE A 38 5.11 -18.14 -0.90
N SER A 39 4.95 -16.91 -1.39
CA SER A 39 5.70 -15.78 -0.84
C SER A 39 5.38 -15.58 0.63
N PRO A 40 6.37 -15.28 1.47
CA PRO A 40 6.09 -14.91 2.85
C PRO A 40 5.27 -13.62 2.88
N SER A 41 4.24 -13.57 3.71
CA SER A 41 3.53 -12.34 4.00
C SER A 41 4.34 -11.50 4.97
N ILE A 42 4.40 -10.20 4.74
CA ILE A 42 5.01 -9.21 5.62
C ILE A 42 3.97 -8.15 5.90
N THR A 43 3.62 -7.96 7.15
CA THR A 43 2.65 -6.95 7.58
C THR A 43 3.29 -6.02 8.61
N SER A 44 2.97 -4.74 8.53
CA SER A 44 3.35 -3.76 9.54
C SER A 44 2.14 -3.31 10.34
N THR A 45 2.36 -3.02 11.58
CA THR A 45 1.35 -2.45 12.48
C THR A 45 2.01 -1.36 13.30
N PRO A 46 1.51 -0.11 13.23
CA PRO A 46 2.02 0.96 14.07
C PRO A 46 1.86 0.64 15.56
N SER A 47 2.89 0.95 16.35
CA SER A 47 2.81 0.92 17.80
C SER A 47 2.18 2.23 18.31
N PRO A 48 1.67 2.25 19.56
CA PRO A 48 1.15 3.50 20.15
C PRO A 48 2.18 4.64 20.26
N HIS A 49 3.46 4.32 20.09
CA HIS A 49 4.57 5.29 20.20
C HIS A 49 5.14 5.71 18.82
N GLY A 50 4.51 5.28 17.71
CA GLY A 50 4.94 5.64 16.36
C GLY A 50 5.94 4.65 15.73
N ASP A 51 6.53 3.72 16.48
CA ASP A 51 7.35 2.67 15.88
C ASP A 51 6.48 1.68 15.10
N LEU A 52 7.04 1.09 14.06
CA LEU A 52 6.38 0.05 13.27
C LEU A 52 6.77 -1.33 13.77
N ARG A 53 5.78 -2.18 14.00
CA ARG A 53 5.95 -3.60 14.32
C ARG A 53 5.68 -4.45 13.10
N VAL A 54 6.68 -5.18 12.67
CA VAL A 54 6.59 -6.04 11.50
C VAL A 54 6.42 -7.49 11.94
N THR A 55 5.42 -8.14 11.36
CA THR A 55 5.19 -9.59 11.48
C THR A 55 5.35 -10.25 10.12
N MET A 56 5.78 -11.50 10.14
CA MET A 56 6.00 -12.29 8.94
C MET A 56 5.41 -13.68 9.13
N GLU A 57 4.74 -14.17 8.08
CA GLU A 57 4.12 -15.48 8.10
C GLU A 57 4.41 -16.27 6.82
N SER A 58 4.37 -17.57 6.93
CA SER A 58 4.47 -18.50 5.82
C SER A 58 3.59 -19.72 6.00
N PHE A 59 2.98 -20.17 4.91
CA PHE A 59 2.23 -21.41 4.86
C PHE A 59 3.09 -22.62 4.45
N VAL A 60 4.35 -22.38 4.05
CA VAL A 60 5.24 -23.44 3.61
C VAL A 60 5.83 -24.16 4.82
N ARG A 61 5.47 -25.43 4.97
CA ARG A 61 6.08 -26.30 5.99
C ARG A 61 7.48 -26.69 5.55
N ASP A 62 8.33 -26.99 6.51
CA ASP A 62 9.70 -27.47 6.28
C ASP A 62 10.59 -26.46 5.50
N ALA A 63 10.29 -25.17 5.64
CA ALA A 63 11.12 -24.08 5.17
C ALA A 63 11.47 -23.13 6.32
N GLU A 64 12.67 -22.60 6.29
CA GLU A 64 13.13 -21.57 7.23
C GLU A 64 12.67 -20.21 6.77
N LEU A 65 11.92 -19.48 7.61
CA LEU A 65 11.59 -18.09 7.39
C LEU A 65 12.71 -17.22 7.97
N ARG A 66 13.38 -16.50 7.09
CA ARG A 66 14.50 -15.61 7.42
C ARG A 66 14.18 -14.18 7.00
N TYR A 67 14.80 -13.22 7.65
CA TYR A 67 14.54 -11.81 7.36
C TYR A 67 15.80 -10.95 7.48
N VAL A 68 15.69 -9.72 6.96
CA VAL A 68 16.66 -8.65 7.15
C VAL A 68 15.96 -7.30 7.07
N VAL A 69 16.43 -6.36 7.89
CA VAL A 69 16.02 -4.94 7.83
C VAL A 69 17.09 -4.18 7.05
N GLY A 70 16.68 -3.40 6.05
CA GLY A 70 17.57 -2.57 5.25
C GLY A 70 18.44 -3.36 4.26
N GLY A 71 17.89 -4.38 3.60
CA GLY A 71 18.68 -5.12 2.65
C GLY A 71 17.97 -6.28 1.97
N ARG A 72 18.76 -7.12 1.31
CA ARG A 72 18.27 -8.33 0.63
C ARG A 72 18.47 -9.56 1.53
N VAL A 73 17.41 -10.31 1.77
CA VAL A 73 17.44 -11.55 2.55
C VAL A 73 18.27 -12.63 1.83
N ARG A 74 19.02 -13.41 2.62
CA ARG A 74 19.92 -14.47 2.17
C ARG A 74 19.76 -15.72 3.03
N PRO A 75 20.33 -16.88 2.61
CA PRO A 75 20.26 -18.12 3.39
C PRO A 75 20.91 -18.05 4.77
N ASP A 76 21.84 -17.10 4.98
CA ASP A 76 22.54 -16.84 6.24
C ASP A 76 21.94 -15.69 7.06
N SER A 77 20.86 -15.06 6.57
CA SER A 77 20.13 -14.04 7.33
C SER A 77 19.50 -14.63 8.59
N PRO A 78 19.23 -13.80 9.62
CA PRO A 78 18.57 -14.26 10.85
C PRO A 78 17.27 -15.01 10.60
N LEU A 79 17.01 -16.05 11.40
CA LEU A 79 15.71 -16.70 11.45
C LEU A 79 14.68 -15.75 12.04
N TYR A 80 13.49 -15.74 11.47
CA TYR A 80 12.36 -15.03 12.05
C TYR A 80 11.81 -15.79 13.26
N THR A 81 11.79 -15.13 14.41
CA THR A 81 11.34 -15.74 15.68
C THR A 81 10.21 -14.97 16.35
N GLY A 82 9.79 -13.84 15.77
CA GLY A 82 8.73 -12.99 16.32
C GLY A 82 8.81 -11.55 15.84
N LEU A 83 8.12 -10.66 16.52
CA LEU A 83 8.00 -9.24 16.14
C LEU A 83 9.36 -8.58 15.88
N VAL A 84 9.39 -7.75 14.83
CA VAL A 84 10.55 -6.92 14.48
C VAL A 84 10.12 -5.45 14.58
N ASP A 85 10.75 -4.71 15.49
CA ASP A 85 10.50 -3.27 15.64
C ASP A 85 11.36 -2.50 14.60
N VAL A 86 10.73 -1.52 13.94
CA VAL A 86 11.34 -0.67 12.91
C VAL A 86 10.99 0.78 13.21
N SER A 87 11.99 1.64 13.33
CA SER A 87 11.84 3.03 13.77
C SER A 87 12.26 4.09 12.76
N LYS A 88 12.48 3.70 11.51
CA LYS A 88 12.90 4.62 10.42
C LYS A 88 12.45 4.09 9.06
N SER A 89 12.41 4.99 8.08
CA SER A 89 12.22 4.60 6.68
C SER A 89 13.24 3.54 6.26
N THR A 90 12.76 2.38 5.87
CA THR A 90 13.60 1.24 5.49
C THR A 90 12.79 0.20 4.71
N SER A 91 13.44 -0.88 4.33
CA SER A 91 12.76 -2.06 3.81
C SER A 91 12.95 -3.25 4.74
N VAL A 92 11.93 -4.09 4.85
CA VAL A 92 12.02 -5.39 5.51
C VAL A 92 11.85 -6.46 4.46
N SER A 93 12.86 -7.31 4.29
CA SER A 93 12.81 -8.42 3.35
C SER A 93 12.71 -9.74 4.10
N ALA A 94 11.77 -10.58 3.70
CA ALA A 94 11.61 -11.94 4.20
C ALA A 94 11.88 -12.96 3.09
N GLY A 95 12.39 -14.12 3.45
CA GLY A 95 12.67 -15.21 2.52
C GLY A 95 12.42 -16.57 3.12
N LEU A 96 11.88 -17.44 2.33
CA LEU A 96 11.73 -18.85 2.64
C LEU A 96 12.88 -19.65 2.05
N PHE A 97 13.57 -20.40 2.88
CA PHE A 97 14.73 -21.21 2.48
C PHE A 97 14.53 -22.67 2.86
N ARG A 98 14.98 -23.56 1.99
CA ARG A 98 15.07 -25.01 2.24
C ARG A 98 16.43 -25.49 1.73
N ASP A 99 17.17 -26.16 2.57
CA ASP A 99 18.52 -26.68 2.26
C ASP A 99 19.45 -25.57 1.69
N GLY A 100 19.35 -24.35 2.24
CA GLY A 100 20.14 -23.19 1.81
C GLY A 100 19.70 -22.55 0.50
N GLN A 101 18.64 -23.05 -0.15
CA GLN A 101 18.10 -22.49 -1.38
C GLN A 101 16.84 -21.64 -1.11
N ALA A 102 16.79 -20.46 -1.73
CA ALA A 102 15.62 -19.62 -1.64
C ALA A 102 14.45 -20.23 -2.40
N LEU A 103 13.31 -20.40 -1.73
CA LEU A 103 12.03 -20.82 -2.33
C LEU A 103 11.27 -19.60 -2.85
N SER A 104 11.14 -18.58 -2.03
CA SER A 104 10.49 -17.31 -2.37
C SER A 104 11.00 -16.20 -1.48
N THR A 105 10.84 -14.95 -1.92
CA THR A 105 11.20 -13.77 -1.14
C THR A 105 10.13 -12.69 -1.32
N ALA A 106 9.88 -11.92 -0.28
CA ALA A 106 9.04 -10.73 -0.30
C ALA A 106 9.79 -9.56 0.34
N THR A 107 9.40 -8.34 -0.01
CA THR A 107 9.96 -7.13 0.58
C THR A 107 8.83 -6.11 0.81
N LEU A 108 8.77 -5.55 2.01
CA LEU A 108 7.92 -4.45 2.39
C LEU A 108 8.79 -3.20 2.57
N ALA A 109 8.49 -2.13 1.86
CA ALA A 109 9.09 -0.82 2.08
C ALA A 109 8.24 -0.05 3.10
N LEU A 110 8.89 0.54 4.09
CA LEU A 110 8.27 1.34 5.14
C LEU A 110 8.77 2.78 5.05
N HIS A 111 7.86 3.74 5.15
CA HIS A 111 8.10 5.16 4.99
C HIS A 111 7.74 5.90 6.27
N ASP A 112 8.74 6.29 7.03
CA ASP A 112 8.56 6.97 8.31
C ASP A 112 8.11 8.43 8.13
N HIS A 113 7.19 8.86 9.01
CA HIS A 113 6.67 10.22 9.10
C HIS A 113 5.88 10.41 10.40
N ASP A 114 5.62 11.63 10.82
CA ASP A 114 5.02 11.94 12.12
C ASP A 114 3.54 11.51 12.26
N ALA A 115 2.87 11.20 11.14
CA ALA A 115 1.50 10.68 11.18
C ALA A 115 1.42 9.14 11.28
N VAL A 116 2.55 8.40 11.34
CA VAL A 116 2.53 6.93 11.43
C VAL A 116 1.73 6.47 12.63
N GLY A 117 0.71 5.63 12.38
CA GLY A 117 -0.17 5.05 13.41
C GLY A 117 -1.13 6.02 14.06
N ARG A 118 -1.24 7.22 13.56
CA ARG A 118 -2.16 8.23 14.08
C ARG A 118 -3.59 7.97 13.65
N PHE A 119 -4.52 8.44 14.45
CA PHE A 119 -5.94 8.29 14.16
C PHE A 119 -6.33 9.18 12.98
N VAL A 120 -7.13 8.63 12.07
CA VAL A 120 -7.69 9.34 10.93
C VAL A 120 -9.21 9.24 10.97
N ASP A 121 -9.86 10.39 10.92
CA ASP A 121 -11.31 10.54 10.75
C ASP A 121 -11.60 10.80 9.27
N LEU A 122 -12.36 9.90 8.65
CA LEU A 122 -12.77 10.00 7.25
C LEU A 122 -14.17 10.62 7.18
N ALA A 123 -14.36 11.63 6.34
CA ALA A 123 -15.69 12.19 6.09
C ALA A 123 -16.63 11.21 5.38
N GLU A 124 -16.06 10.32 4.57
CA GLU A 124 -16.78 9.25 3.87
C GLU A 124 -15.97 7.94 3.97
N GLU A 125 -16.68 6.82 4.09
CA GLU A 125 -16.04 5.50 4.05
C GLU A 125 -15.56 5.16 2.64
N PRO A 126 -14.41 4.49 2.49
CA PRO A 126 -13.97 4.00 1.20
C PRO A 126 -14.96 2.99 0.62
N SER A 127 -14.98 2.87 -0.69
CA SER A 127 -15.81 1.88 -1.36
C SER A 127 -15.52 0.46 -0.85
N PRO A 128 -16.56 -0.37 -0.59
CA PRO A 128 -16.37 -1.77 -0.23
C PRO A 128 -15.57 -2.61 -1.25
N ARG A 129 -15.39 -2.10 -2.46
CA ARG A 129 -14.54 -2.74 -3.50
C ARG A 129 -13.05 -2.49 -3.26
N TYR A 130 -12.70 -1.36 -2.62
CA TYR A 130 -11.33 -0.92 -2.37
C TYR A 130 -11.20 -0.31 -0.97
N PRO A 131 -11.48 -1.12 0.07
CA PRO A 131 -11.55 -0.63 1.44
C PRO A 131 -10.18 -0.50 2.12
N GLY A 132 -9.10 -1.05 1.53
CA GLY A 132 -7.82 -1.21 2.22
C GLY A 132 -8.01 -1.80 3.61
N ASN A 133 -7.33 -1.20 4.60
CA ASN A 133 -7.53 -1.43 6.03
C ASN A 133 -8.38 -0.31 6.68
N GLY A 134 -9.29 0.30 5.88
CA GLY A 134 -10.02 1.50 6.30
C GLY A 134 -9.08 2.69 6.50
N ALA A 135 -9.47 3.63 7.36
CA ALA A 135 -8.72 4.85 7.63
C ALA A 135 -7.24 4.62 8.01
N ARG A 136 -6.92 3.46 8.59
CA ARG A 136 -5.53 3.11 8.99
C ARG A 136 -4.56 3.01 7.81
N THR A 137 -5.04 2.68 6.62
CA THR A 137 -4.23 2.65 5.40
C THR A 137 -3.52 3.99 5.16
N LEU A 138 -4.12 5.10 5.59
CA LEU A 138 -3.59 6.44 5.33
C LEU A 138 -2.39 6.83 6.24
N THR A 139 -2.08 6.01 7.23
CA THR A 139 -1.00 6.29 8.21
C THR A 139 -0.25 5.02 8.63
N ASP A 140 -0.22 3.98 7.78
CA ASP A 140 0.43 2.71 8.10
C ASP A 140 1.90 2.63 7.61
N ALA A 141 2.41 3.70 7.03
CA ALA A 141 3.75 3.82 6.45
C ALA A 141 4.00 2.92 5.23
N VAL A 142 2.95 2.37 4.61
CA VAL A 142 3.03 1.46 3.47
C VAL A 142 2.48 2.12 2.22
N LEU A 143 3.32 2.27 1.20
CA LEU A 143 2.87 2.80 -0.07
C LEU A 143 2.28 1.69 -0.96
N GLY A 144 1.13 1.96 -1.54
CA GLY A 144 0.48 1.09 -2.50
C GLY A 144 1.33 0.83 -3.74
N GLY A 145 1.22 -0.38 -4.27
CA GLY A 145 1.95 -0.83 -5.44
C GLY A 145 1.45 -0.22 -6.75
N LYS A 146 1.89 -0.81 -7.86
CA LYS A 146 1.57 -0.36 -9.23
C LYS A 146 0.17 -0.74 -9.70
N GLN A 147 -0.58 -1.47 -8.90
CA GLN A 147 -1.93 -1.92 -9.23
C GLN A 147 -2.90 -1.27 -8.23
N PHE A 148 -3.98 -0.69 -8.72
CA PHE A 148 -5.03 -0.10 -7.86
C PHE A 148 -5.81 -1.15 -7.06
N THR A 149 -5.65 -2.43 -7.37
CA THR A 149 -6.20 -3.56 -6.62
C THR A 149 -5.32 -3.97 -5.44
N ASP A 150 -4.16 -3.36 -5.27
CA ASP A 150 -3.33 -3.53 -4.09
C ASP A 150 -4.09 -3.05 -2.85
N PRO A 151 -4.19 -3.86 -1.77
CA PRO A 151 -4.94 -3.51 -0.56
C PRO A 151 -4.39 -2.29 0.21
N ALA A 152 -3.23 -1.78 -0.16
CA ALA A 152 -2.72 -0.52 0.37
C ALA A 152 -3.38 0.73 -0.27
N TRP A 153 -4.32 0.58 -1.21
CA TRP A 153 -5.08 1.68 -1.78
C TRP A 153 -6.49 1.75 -1.22
N LEU A 154 -6.94 2.97 -0.86
CA LEU A 154 -8.35 3.29 -0.62
C LEU A 154 -8.97 3.91 -1.87
N GLY A 155 -10.16 3.45 -2.26
CA GLY A 155 -10.88 3.98 -3.42
C GLY A 155 -12.19 4.64 -3.04
N PHE A 156 -12.42 5.86 -3.55
CA PHE A 156 -13.65 6.65 -3.37
C PHE A 156 -14.25 6.94 -4.74
N GLU A 157 -15.55 6.75 -4.90
CA GLU A 157 -16.23 6.84 -6.20
C GLU A 157 -17.15 8.06 -6.29
N GLY A 158 -16.91 8.93 -7.27
CA GLY A 158 -17.78 10.06 -7.58
C GLY A 158 -17.74 11.21 -6.58
N THR A 159 -16.77 11.24 -5.68
CA THR A 159 -16.68 12.19 -4.58
C THR A 159 -15.30 12.84 -4.51
N ASP A 160 -15.14 13.85 -3.64
CA ASP A 160 -13.86 14.35 -3.19
C ASP A 160 -13.35 13.50 -2.04
N PHE A 161 -12.11 13.69 -1.67
CA PHE A 161 -11.53 13.09 -0.48
C PHE A 161 -11.42 14.14 0.65
N LEU A 162 -11.83 13.77 1.85
CA LEU A 162 -11.68 14.60 3.04
C LEU A 162 -11.38 13.70 4.25
N ALA A 163 -10.28 14.03 4.94
CA ALA A 163 -9.88 13.37 6.17
C ALA A 163 -9.27 14.35 7.17
N VAL A 164 -9.34 14.00 8.46
CA VAL A 164 -8.63 14.70 9.53
C VAL A 164 -7.72 13.71 10.25
N VAL A 165 -6.43 14.02 10.30
CA VAL A 165 -5.43 13.26 11.05
C VAL A 165 -5.25 13.90 12.41
N ASP A 166 -5.43 13.16 13.50
CA ASP A 166 -5.07 13.57 14.86
C ASP A 166 -3.67 13.05 15.20
N LEU A 167 -2.69 13.94 15.26
CA LEU A 167 -1.30 13.60 15.58
C LEU A 167 -1.08 13.22 17.05
N GLY A 168 -2.14 13.32 17.89
CA GLY A 168 -2.10 12.98 19.31
C GLY A 168 -1.56 14.10 20.20
N GLU A 169 -0.63 14.87 19.70
CA GLU A 169 -0.03 16.04 20.36
C GLU A 169 0.28 17.13 19.33
N ALA A 170 0.50 18.34 19.81
CA ALA A 170 0.90 19.44 18.94
C ALA A 170 2.40 19.32 18.61
N ILE A 171 2.70 19.24 17.32
CA ILE A 171 4.07 19.16 16.80
C ILE A 171 4.32 20.29 15.79
N THR A 172 5.58 20.53 15.48
CA THR A 172 5.94 21.43 14.37
C THR A 172 5.70 20.71 13.05
N ILE A 173 4.96 21.32 12.14
CA ILE A 173 4.67 20.81 10.79
C ILE A 173 5.35 21.71 9.78
N ASP A 174 6.10 21.14 8.84
CA ASP A 174 6.79 21.83 7.74
C ASP A 174 6.29 21.38 6.37
N ALA A 175 5.84 20.13 6.25
CA ALA A 175 5.29 19.58 5.02
C ALA A 175 4.21 18.53 5.30
N VAL A 176 3.18 18.53 4.45
CA VAL A 176 2.17 17.46 4.42
C VAL A 176 2.05 16.96 3.00
N THR A 177 2.13 15.64 2.84
CA THR A 177 1.99 15.01 1.52
C THR A 177 0.84 14.03 1.50
N ALA A 178 0.22 13.88 0.34
CA ALA A 178 -0.75 12.82 0.10
C ALA A 178 -0.46 12.20 -1.27
N ARG A 179 -0.54 10.87 -1.35
CA ARG A 179 -0.18 10.14 -2.56
C ARG A 179 -1.40 9.51 -3.20
N PHE A 180 -1.55 9.77 -4.50
CA PHE A 180 -2.72 9.38 -5.29
C PHE A 180 -2.33 8.49 -6.46
N PHE A 181 -3.27 7.66 -6.90
CA PHE A 181 -3.10 6.77 -8.05
C PHE A 181 -3.80 7.30 -9.29
N HIS A 182 -3.18 7.11 -10.44
CA HIS A 182 -3.74 7.42 -11.74
C HIS A 182 -3.83 6.17 -12.61
N ASN A 183 -5.01 5.95 -13.20
CA ASN A 183 -5.25 5.00 -14.28
C ASN A 183 -6.56 5.37 -14.97
N SER A 184 -6.49 6.25 -15.96
CA SER A 184 -7.68 6.72 -16.69
C SER A 184 -8.47 5.55 -17.31
N SER A 185 -7.82 4.50 -17.80
CA SER A 185 -8.50 3.31 -18.34
C SER A 185 -9.38 2.57 -17.31
N SER A 186 -9.10 2.74 -16.02
CA SER A 186 -9.86 2.20 -14.89
C SER A 186 -10.70 3.27 -14.17
N TRP A 187 -10.90 4.42 -14.83
CA TRP A 187 -11.69 5.54 -14.34
C TRP A 187 -11.12 6.19 -13.07
N ILE A 188 -9.80 6.14 -12.89
CA ILE A 188 -9.08 6.68 -11.74
C ILE A 188 -8.24 7.87 -12.17
N TRP A 189 -8.45 9.03 -11.54
CA TRP A 189 -7.68 10.25 -11.80
C TRP A 189 -7.04 10.79 -10.55
N LEU A 190 -5.97 11.58 -10.75
CA LEU A 190 -5.40 12.40 -9.68
C LEU A 190 -6.40 13.51 -9.30
N PRO A 191 -6.42 13.97 -8.05
CA PRO A 191 -7.23 15.11 -7.66
C PRO A 191 -6.71 16.38 -8.32
N ARG A 192 -7.59 17.28 -8.69
CA ARG A 192 -7.25 18.58 -9.30
C ARG A 192 -6.39 19.44 -8.37
N ARG A 193 -6.65 19.33 -7.08
CA ARG A 193 -5.97 20.09 -6.04
C ARG A 193 -5.98 19.33 -4.72
N LEU A 194 -4.86 19.41 -4.00
CA LEU A 194 -4.73 19.07 -2.60
C LEU A 194 -4.74 20.37 -1.78
N GLN A 195 -5.51 20.43 -0.71
CA GLN A 195 -5.55 21.53 0.26
C GLN A 195 -5.31 20.95 1.66
N ILE A 196 -4.42 21.58 2.38
CA ILE A 196 -4.10 21.22 3.75
C ILE A 196 -4.45 22.40 4.65
N GLU A 197 -5.17 22.08 5.73
CA GLU A 197 -5.44 22.97 6.82
C GLU A 197 -4.97 22.32 8.13
N VAL A 198 -4.60 23.12 9.08
CA VAL A 198 -4.12 22.66 10.39
C VAL A 198 -4.89 23.30 11.53
N SER A 199 -4.94 22.59 12.66
CA SER A 199 -5.64 23.08 13.85
C SER A 199 -4.91 22.64 15.13
N ALA A 200 -4.98 23.44 16.17
CA ALA A 200 -4.50 23.10 17.50
C ALA A 200 -5.54 22.31 18.32
N ASP A 201 -6.83 22.54 18.10
CA ASP A 201 -7.96 22.04 18.90
C ASP A 201 -8.90 21.07 18.14
N GLY A 202 -8.78 21.01 16.81
CA GLY A 202 -9.65 20.18 15.95
C GLY A 202 -10.96 20.87 15.55
N GLU A 203 -11.18 22.11 15.95
CA GLU A 203 -12.37 22.91 15.65
C GLU A 203 -12.03 24.04 14.68
N ASP A 204 -11.08 24.90 15.04
CA ASP A 204 -10.64 26.04 14.25
C ASP A 204 -9.45 25.67 13.35
N PHE A 205 -9.74 25.49 12.05
CA PHE A 205 -8.74 25.16 11.05
C PHE A 205 -8.28 26.38 10.26
N ILE A 206 -6.97 26.52 10.09
CA ILE A 206 -6.34 27.57 9.28
C ILE A 206 -5.63 26.96 8.07
N PRO A 207 -5.57 27.64 6.92
CA PRO A 207 -4.84 27.17 5.75
C PRO A 207 -3.36 26.96 6.09
N PHE A 208 -2.81 25.81 5.67
CA PHE A 208 -1.38 25.51 5.75
C PHE A 208 -0.72 25.58 4.36
N GLY A 209 -1.24 24.84 3.39
CA GLY A 209 -0.67 24.78 2.07
C GLY A 209 -1.59 24.14 1.05
N SER A 210 -1.17 24.15 -0.20
CA SER A 210 -1.90 23.46 -1.26
C SER A 210 -0.96 23.01 -2.38
N ALA A 211 -1.33 21.95 -3.11
CA ALA A 211 -0.61 21.44 -4.25
C ALA A 211 -1.55 21.15 -5.41
N THR A 212 -1.02 21.27 -6.63
CA THR A 212 -1.64 20.87 -7.89
C THR A 212 -0.65 20.03 -8.69
N HIS A 213 -1.06 19.50 -9.82
CA HIS A 213 -0.19 18.81 -10.78
C HIS A 213 -0.42 19.32 -12.20
N ASP A 214 0.54 19.05 -13.07
CA ASP A 214 0.57 19.38 -14.49
C ASP A 214 0.19 18.20 -15.41
N ILE A 215 -0.28 17.10 -14.83
CA ILE A 215 -0.61 15.88 -15.58
C ILE A 215 -1.97 16.06 -16.25
N ASP A 216 -1.99 15.90 -17.57
CA ASP A 216 -3.21 15.98 -18.38
C ASP A 216 -4.17 14.83 -18.05
N ASP A 217 -5.47 15.09 -17.96
CA ASP A 217 -6.52 14.10 -17.70
C ASP A 217 -6.53 12.96 -18.73
N ARG A 218 -5.98 13.18 -19.94
CA ARG A 218 -5.83 12.19 -21.01
C ARG A 218 -4.59 11.34 -20.89
N THR A 219 -3.74 11.59 -19.90
CA THR A 219 -2.53 10.78 -19.67
C THR A 219 -2.93 9.32 -19.47
N THR A 220 -2.27 8.44 -20.21
CA THR A 220 -2.50 6.99 -20.12
C THR A 220 -1.45 6.34 -19.24
N GLY A 221 -1.76 5.12 -18.79
CA GLY A 221 -0.87 4.32 -17.94
C GLY A 221 -1.30 4.32 -16.49
N SER A 222 -0.59 3.51 -15.70
CA SER A 222 -0.82 3.33 -14.26
C SER A 222 0.39 3.84 -13.50
N PHE A 223 0.19 4.83 -12.64
CA PHE A 223 1.26 5.37 -11.80
C PHE A 223 0.67 6.04 -10.56
N ALA A 224 1.50 6.19 -9.54
CA ALA A 224 1.17 6.98 -8.37
C ALA A 224 1.89 8.34 -8.42
N ARG A 225 1.22 9.35 -7.89
CA ARG A 225 1.77 10.71 -7.77
C ARG A 225 1.58 11.21 -6.35
N GLU A 226 2.66 11.68 -5.77
CA GLU A 226 2.61 12.40 -4.51
C GLU A 226 2.40 13.89 -4.78
N LEU A 227 1.47 14.49 -4.04
CA LEU A 227 1.27 15.93 -3.97
C LEU A 227 1.81 16.41 -2.64
N VAL A 228 2.66 17.44 -2.69
CA VAL A 228 3.34 18.01 -1.53
C VAL A 228 2.78 19.40 -1.29
N ALA A 229 2.18 19.62 -0.14
CA ALA A 229 1.76 20.93 0.31
C ALA A 229 2.77 21.45 1.36
N ASP A 230 3.53 22.44 0.96
CA ASP A 230 4.48 23.14 1.81
C ASP A 230 3.83 24.40 2.37
N GLY A 231 4.15 24.75 3.60
CA GLY A 231 3.69 25.96 4.27
C GLY A 231 4.77 26.53 5.18
N ASP A 232 4.45 27.65 5.81
CA ASP A 232 5.29 28.16 6.89
C ASP A 232 5.23 27.21 8.09
N LEU A 233 6.34 27.09 8.84
CA LEU A 233 6.40 26.26 10.03
C LEU A 233 5.27 26.64 11.01
N VAL A 234 4.46 25.66 11.35
CA VAL A 234 3.33 25.85 12.27
C VAL A 234 3.31 24.76 13.33
N ILE A 235 2.84 25.08 14.53
CA ILE A 235 2.61 24.09 15.60
C ILE A 235 1.13 23.75 15.59
N ALA A 236 0.80 22.48 15.30
CA ALA A 236 -0.58 22.00 15.29
C ALA A 236 -0.67 20.53 15.68
N ARG A 237 -1.85 20.09 16.08
CA ARG A 237 -2.16 18.70 16.42
C ARG A 237 -2.99 18.02 15.34
N TYR A 238 -3.86 18.76 14.66
CA TYR A 238 -4.78 18.20 13.68
C TYR A 238 -4.40 18.68 12.28
N VAL A 239 -4.46 17.76 11.32
CA VAL A 239 -4.20 18.04 9.90
C VAL A 239 -5.43 17.62 9.11
N ARG A 240 -6.11 18.58 8.49
CA ARG A 240 -7.22 18.33 7.56
C ARG A 240 -6.68 18.25 6.14
N VAL A 241 -6.99 17.17 5.47
CA VAL A 241 -6.56 16.87 4.10
C VAL A 241 -7.79 16.83 3.21
N TYR A 242 -7.90 17.78 2.29
CA TYR A 242 -8.95 17.81 1.28
C TYR A 242 -8.33 17.65 -0.11
N ALA A 243 -8.85 16.71 -0.91
CA ALA A 243 -8.44 16.52 -2.28
C ALA A 243 -9.66 16.61 -3.21
N GLU A 244 -9.63 17.61 -4.11
CA GLU A 244 -10.69 17.86 -5.08
C GLU A 244 -10.62 16.86 -6.23
N GLY A 245 -11.50 15.84 -6.21
CA GLY A 245 -11.63 14.85 -7.26
C GLY A 245 -12.28 15.40 -8.52
N ILE A 246 -12.11 14.73 -9.67
CA ILE A 246 -12.86 15.09 -10.88
C ILE A 246 -14.31 14.65 -10.83
N ARG A 247 -14.67 13.77 -9.88
CA ARG A 247 -16.01 13.24 -9.58
C ARG A 247 -16.69 12.50 -10.72
N GLN A 248 -16.60 13.00 -11.95
CA GLN A 248 -17.19 12.39 -13.15
C GLN A 248 -16.15 12.23 -14.25
N CYS A 249 -16.27 11.13 -14.97
CA CYS A 249 -15.42 10.88 -16.14
C CYS A 249 -15.61 11.99 -17.18
N PRO A 250 -14.52 12.55 -17.73
CA PRO A 250 -14.58 13.61 -18.75
C PRO A 250 -15.33 13.17 -20.02
N ASP A 251 -15.88 14.13 -20.79
CA ASP A 251 -16.69 13.90 -21.98
C ASP A 251 -15.99 13.09 -23.08
N TRP A 252 -14.66 13.14 -23.15
CA TRP A 252 -13.85 12.40 -24.12
C TRP A 252 -13.62 10.93 -23.71
N HIS A 253 -13.90 10.57 -22.45
CA HIS A 253 -13.65 9.23 -21.94
C HIS A 253 -14.80 8.27 -22.29
N PRO A 254 -14.55 6.96 -22.55
CA PRO A 254 -15.63 5.99 -22.85
C PRO A 254 -16.70 5.90 -21.76
N GLY A 255 -16.38 6.24 -20.51
CA GLY A 255 -17.31 6.31 -19.38
C GLY A 255 -17.85 7.71 -19.09
N ALA A 256 -17.87 8.63 -20.08
CA ALA A 256 -18.26 10.03 -19.91
C ALA A 256 -19.53 10.20 -19.06
N GLY A 257 -19.49 11.11 -18.08
CA GLY A 257 -20.59 11.38 -17.17
C GLY A 257 -20.81 10.34 -16.07
N GLY A 258 -20.17 9.17 -16.17
CA GLY A 258 -20.15 8.18 -15.07
C GLY A 258 -19.24 8.63 -13.92
N PRO A 259 -19.39 8.02 -12.73
CA PRO A 259 -18.56 8.39 -11.58
C PRO A 259 -17.09 8.07 -11.84
N ALA A 260 -16.22 9.03 -11.50
CA ALA A 260 -14.78 8.86 -11.51
C ALA A 260 -14.27 8.46 -10.12
N TRP A 261 -13.14 7.80 -10.08
CA TRP A 261 -12.51 7.37 -8.84
C TRP A 261 -11.37 8.29 -8.43
N ILE A 262 -11.23 8.47 -7.11
CA ILE A 262 -10.00 8.96 -6.47
C ILE A 262 -9.45 7.83 -5.60
N PHE A 263 -8.15 7.55 -5.74
CA PHE A 263 -7.43 6.53 -4.97
C PHE A 263 -6.29 7.18 -4.20
N ILE A 264 -6.19 6.87 -2.92
CA ILE A 264 -5.17 7.38 -2.02
C ILE A 264 -4.63 6.23 -1.16
N ASP A 265 -3.35 6.27 -0.81
CA ASP A 265 -2.73 5.27 0.06
C ASP A 265 -2.17 5.86 1.36
N GLU A 266 -1.53 7.02 1.32
CA GLU A 266 -0.80 7.52 2.49
C GLU A 266 -0.90 9.04 2.60
N ILE A 267 -1.08 9.52 3.84
CA ILE A 267 -0.95 10.93 4.24
C ILE A 267 0.28 11.01 5.14
N ARG A 268 1.31 11.72 4.69
CA ARG A 268 2.55 11.83 5.44
C ARG A 268 2.72 13.26 5.96
N VAL A 269 3.02 13.39 7.24
CA VAL A 269 3.36 14.65 7.91
C VAL A 269 4.86 14.62 8.20
N ASN A 270 5.59 15.65 7.81
CA ASN A 270 7.05 15.74 7.92
C ASN A 270 7.75 14.46 7.39
N PRO A 271 7.56 14.07 6.12
CA PRO A 271 8.13 12.83 5.59
C PRO A 271 9.66 12.84 5.66
N GLN A 272 10.24 11.71 6.13
CA GLN A 272 11.69 11.54 6.38
C GLN A 272 12.36 10.83 5.19
#